data_fe735bac78f1346d404dac89e35f4140
#
_entry.id   fe735bac78f1346d404dac89e35f4140
#
_cell.length_a   1.000
_cell.length_b   1.000
_cell.length_c   1.000
_cell.angle_alpha   90.00
_cell.angle_beta   90.00
_cell.angle_gamma   90.00
#
_symmetry.space_group_name_H-M   'P 1'
#
loop_
_entity.id
_entity.type
_entity.pdbx_description
1 polymer ?
#
loop_
_entity_poly.entity_id
_entity_poly.type
_entity_poly.pdbx_seq_one_letter_code
_entity_poly.pdbx_strand_id
1 'polypeptide(L)'
;MQDKEKQPIPNQPKKRFTPKRLAFIAVFVALSYAVSLLEIPLPLFGASFLKLDFGNVFIVLLSFLLGPIEAVIACLLKESLRCMTSSSLCAGELANFIITSAYLLLPSILYIYKKNIKTVLITLSVGCVLATATALLANRFLIFPVYAYLFGGSIFGMTVTQAFSAFWVAVLLFNLIKSVSISILTLLLYKRLSNFLKRLKI
;
A
#
# COMPACT_ATOMS: atom_id res chain seq x y z
N MET A 1 20.77 30.32 49.36
CA MET A 1 20.50 30.08 47.92
C MET A 1 19.66 28.84 47.81
N GLN A 2 18.34 28.97 47.55
CA GLN A 2 17.41 27.84 47.46
C GLN A 2 17.45 27.32 46.02
N ASP A 3 17.85 26.09 45.85
CA ASP A 3 17.73 25.33 44.61
C ASP A 3 16.24 25.22 44.23
N LYS A 4 15.83 25.94 43.19
CA LYS A 4 14.51 25.77 42.60
C LYS A 4 14.46 24.41 41.93
N GLU A 5 13.86 23.45 42.60
CA GLU A 5 13.46 22.16 42.06
C GLU A 5 12.69 22.34 40.74
N LYS A 6 13.29 21.98 39.61
CA LYS A 6 12.65 22.02 38.30
C LYS A 6 11.48 21.06 38.30
N GLN A 7 10.27 21.56 38.45
CA GLN A 7 9.05 20.76 38.26
C GLN A 7 9.07 20.11 36.88
N PRO A 8 8.74 18.80 36.78
CA PRO A 8 8.67 18.11 35.50
C PRO A 8 7.57 18.74 34.64
N ILE A 9 7.96 19.21 33.45
CA ILE A 9 7.05 19.78 32.46
C ILE A 9 5.97 18.74 32.14
N PRO A 10 4.66 19.06 32.25
CA PRO A 10 3.61 18.09 31.96
C PRO A 10 3.73 17.59 30.53
N ASN A 11 3.53 16.26 30.36
CA ASN A 11 3.61 15.49 29.12
C ASN A 11 3.10 16.28 27.90
N GLN A 12 4.00 16.88 27.16
CA GLN A 12 3.63 17.41 25.84
C GLN A 12 3.20 16.24 24.95
N PRO A 13 2.09 16.35 24.23
CA PRO A 13 1.65 15.29 23.33
C PRO A 13 2.80 15.02 22.34
N LYS A 14 3.29 13.77 22.31
CA LYS A 14 4.38 13.36 21.42
C LYS A 14 4.01 13.74 20.00
N LYS A 15 4.72 14.71 19.42
CA LYS A 15 4.51 15.16 18.04
C LYS A 15 4.55 13.92 17.13
N ARG A 16 3.45 13.63 16.45
CA ARG A 16 3.29 12.45 15.60
C ARG A 16 4.30 12.46 14.44
N PHE A 17 4.55 13.62 13.87
CA PHE A 17 5.52 13.82 12.79
C PHE A 17 6.78 14.50 13.35
N THR A 18 7.78 13.68 13.65
CA THR A 18 9.12 14.15 13.98
C THR A 18 9.99 14.16 12.72
N PRO A 19 11.06 15.00 12.65
CA PRO A 19 11.97 15.01 11.50
C PRO A 19 12.52 13.62 11.15
N LYS A 20 12.83 12.81 12.18
CA LYS A 20 13.27 11.42 11.99
C LYS A 20 12.19 10.57 11.29
N ARG A 21 10.93 10.65 11.69
CA ARG A 21 9.84 9.89 11.06
C ARG A 21 9.61 10.36 9.63
N LEU A 22 9.67 11.66 9.36
CA LEU A 22 9.55 12.20 8.01
C LEU A 22 10.69 11.70 7.10
N ALA A 23 11.93 11.65 7.58
CA ALA A 23 13.05 11.08 6.84
C ALA A 23 12.83 9.60 6.51
N PHE A 24 12.30 8.80 7.47
CA PHE A 24 11.94 7.40 7.21
C PHE A 24 10.85 7.27 6.14
N ILE A 25 9.78 8.06 6.22
CA ILE A 25 8.72 8.09 5.21
C ILE A 25 9.32 8.40 3.84
N ALA A 26 10.15 9.43 3.73
CA ALA A 26 10.78 9.83 2.47
C ALA A 26 11.65 8.73 1.87
N VAL A 27 12.48 8.06 2.67
CA VAL A 27 13.32 6.93 2.22
C VAL A 27 12.47 5.76 1.73
N PHE A 28 11.43 5.39 2.49
CA PHE A 28 10.56 4.27 2.09
C PHE A 28 9.71 4.60 0.86
N VAL A 29 9.26 5.85 0.70
CA VAL A 29 8.58 6.32 -0.53
C VAL A 29 9.53 6.23 -1.71
N ALA A 30 10.78 6.70 -1.59
CA ALA A 30 11.77 6.65 -2.65
C ALA A 30 12.09 5.19 -3.05
N LEU A 31 12.31 4.28 -2.08
CA LEU A 31 12.54 2.86 -2.36
C LEU A 31 11.32 2.21 -3.01
N SER A 32 10.13 2.49 -2.50
CA SER A 32 8.88 1.99 -3.05
C SER A 32 8.68 2.46 -4.49
N TYR A 33 8.91 3.74 -4.76
CA TYR A 33 8.85 4.32 -6.10
C TYR A 33 9.86 3.69 -7.04
N ALA A 34 11.13 3.61 -6.65
CA ALA A 34 12.20 3.03 -7.47
C ALA A 34 11.89 1.58 -7.88
N VAL A 35 11.41 0.75 -6.92
CA VAL A 35 11.04 -0.64 -7.21
C VAL A 35 9.78 -0.70 -8.06
N SER A 36 8.83 0.22 -7.89
CA SER A 36 7.62 0.26 -8.71
C SER A 36 7.85 0.62 -10.16
N LEU A 37 9.00 1.19 -10.51
CA LEU A 37 9.39 1.38 -11.92
C LEU A 37 9.68 0.05 -12.64
N LEU A 38 10.02 -1.00 -11.90
CA LEU A 38 10.26 -2.36 -12.40
C LEU A 38 8.93 -3.14 -12.42
N GLU A 39 7.89 -2.56 -13.03
CA GLU A 39 6.59 -3.22 -13.14
C GLU A 39 6.62 -4.34 -14.19
N ILE A 40 5.99 -5.48 -13.85
CA ILE A 40 5.89 -6.64 -14.74
C ILE A 40 4.45 -6.72 -15.25
N PRO A 41 4.20 -6.56 -16.56
CA PRO A 41 2.87 -6.76 -17.11
C PRO A 41 2.46 -8.23 -16.95
N LEU A 42 1.25 -8.44 -16.44
CA LEU A 42 0.68 -9.78 -16.24
C LEU A 42 -0.69 -9.83 -16.93
N PRO A 43 -0.73 -10.08 -18.26
CA PRO A 43 -1.95 -9.98 -19.06
C PRO A 43 -2.87 -11.19 -18.86
N LEU A 44 -3.44 -11.35 -17.67
CA LEU A 44 -4.39 -12.43 -17.35
C LEU A 44 -5.68 -12.25 -18.17
N PHE A 45 -6.08 -13.28 -18.87
CA PHE A 45 -7.31 -13.30 -19.68
C PHE A 45 -7.47 -12.10 -20.62
N GLY A 46 -6.34 -11.62 -21.20
CA GLY A 46 -6.34 -10.46 -22.10
C GLY A 46 -6.39 -9.08 -21.41
N ALA A 47 -6.39 -9.02 -20.09
CA ALA A 47 -6.36 -7.77 -19.34
C ALA A 47 -4.92 -7.18 -19.33
N SER A 48 -4.52 -6.55 -20.41
CA SER A 48 -3.17 -6.00 -20.62
C SER A 48 -2.82 -4.81 -19.71
N PHE A 49 -3.81 -4.24 -19.02
CA PHE A 49 -3.64 -3.12 -18.09
C PHE A 49 -3.17 -3.57 -16.70
N LEU A 50 -3.12 -4.87 -16.42
CA LEU A 50 -2.68 -5.41 -15.13
C LEU A 50 -1.15 -5.49 -15.07
N LYS A 51 -0.55 -4.73 -14.16
CA LYS A 51 0.90 -4.65 -13.95
C LYS A 51 1.26 -4.96 -12.50
N LEU A 52 2.12 -5.95 -12.31
CA LEU A 52 2.60 -6.37 -11.00
C LEU A 52 3.70 -5.42 -10.54
N ASP A 53 3.49 -4.75 -9.41
CA ASP A 53 4.37 -3.82 -8.77
C ASP A 53 4.74 -4.30 -7.37
N PHE A 54 6.01 -4.49 -7.11
CA PHE A 54 6.54 -4.92 -5.82
C PHE A 54 6.91 -3.76 -4.88
N GLY A 55 6.81 -2.51 -5.33
CA GLY A 55 7.10 -1.33 -4.51
C GLY A 55 6.25 -1.28 -3.24
N ASN A 56 5.03 -1.79 -3.30
CA ASN A 56 4.11 -1.83 -2.15
C ASN A 56 4.64 -2.65 -0.96
N VAL A 57 5.64 -3.53 -1.14
CA VAL A 57 6.33 -4.23 -0.04
C VAL A 57 6.94 -3.23 0.96
N PHE A 58 7.54 -2.14 0.46
CA PHE A 58 8.14 -1.12 1.31
C PHE A 58 7.09 -0.31 2.07
N ILE A 59 5.92 -0.08 1.45
CA ILE A 59 4.78 0.59 2.12
C ILE A 59 4.23 -0.28 3.26
N VAL A 60 4.09 -1.59 3.03
CA VAL A 60 3.64 -2.53 4.06
C VAL A 60 4.67 -2.65 5.18
N LEU A 61 5.97 -2.69 4.87
CA LEU A 61 7.03 -2.66 5.89
C LEU A 61 6.96 -1.38 6.72
N LEU A 62 6.78 -0.22 6.07
CA LEU A 62 6.63 1.06 6.76
C LEU A 62 5.42 1.06 7.69
N SER A 63 4.32 0.39 7.32
CA SER A 63 3.13 0.28 8.16
C SER A 63 3.39 -0.45 9.48
N PHE A 64 4.25 -1.45 9.47
CA PHE A 64 4.69 -2.14 10.69
C PHE A 64 5.68 -1.32 11.53
N LEU A 65 6.41 -0.39 10.91
CA LEU A 65 7.41 0.43 11.58
C LEU A 65 6.81 1.67 12.24
N LEU A 66 6.05 2.43 11.49
CA LEU A 66 5.53 3.74 11.90
C LEU A 66 4.03 3.75 12.19
N GLY A 67 3.30 2.79 11.61
CA GLY A 67 1.85 2.65 11.77
C GLY A 67 1.05 2.91 10.49
N PRO A 68 -0.30 2.75 10.57
CA PRO A 68 -1.17 2.78 9.40
C PRO A 68 -1.24 4.14 8.71
N ILE A 69 -1.27 5.23 9.47
CA ILE A 69 -1.46 6.57 8.89
C ILE A 69 -0.23 7.00 8.09
N GLU A 70 0.96 6.80 8.65
CA GLU A 70 2.22 7.10 7.99
C GLU A 70 2.38 6.27 6.71
N ALA A 71 1.92 5.02 6.73
CA ALA A 71 1.96 4.14 5.56
C ALA A 71 0.95 4.55 4.47
N VAL A 72 -0.25 4.98 4.85
CA VAL A 72 -1.23 5.50 3.87
C VAL A 72 -0.73 6.79 3.24
N ILE A 73 -0.12 7.69 4.02
CA ILE A 73 0.51 8.92 3.48
C ILE A 73 1.65 8.55 2.52
N ALA A 74 2.51 7.61 2.89
CA ALA A 74 3.59 7.15 2.03
C ALA A 74 3.07 6.50 0.73
N CYS A 75 1.99 5.71 0.82
CA CYS A 75 1.31 5.14 -0.34
C CYS A 75 0.79 6.24 -1.27
N LEU A 76 0.10 7.24 -0.72
CA LEU A 76 -0.41 8.37 -1.49
C LEU A 76 0.73 9.11 -2.21
N LEU A 77 1.81 9.43 -1.50
CA LEU A 77 2.98 10.10 -2.09
C LEU A 77 3.61 9.26 -3.21
N LYS A 78 3.80 7.96 -2.99
CA LYS A 78 4.34 7.04 -3.99
C LYS A 78 3.46 6.97 -5.23
N GLU A 79 2.14 6.82 -5.08
CA GLU A 79 1.23 6.75 -6.22
C GLU A 79 1.11 8.10 -6.95
N SER A 80 1.18 9.22 -6.22
CA SER A 80 1.24 10.55 -6.84
C SER A 80 2.50 10.72 -7.72
N LEU A 81 3.65 10.24 -7.27
CA LEU A 81 4.87 10.23 -8.09
C LEU A 81 4.72 9.31 -9.31
N ARG A 82 4.11 8.13 -9.14
CA ARG A 82 3.82 7.20 -10.24
C ARG A 82 2.87 7.78 -11.28
N CYS A 83 1.93 8.61 -10.85
CA CYS A 83 0.99 9.31 -11.73
C CYS A 83 1.70 10.14 -12.81
N MET A 84 2.89 10.69 -12.49
CA MET A 84 3.68 11.50 -13.44
C MET A 84 4.25 10.68 -14.62
N THR A 85 4.39 9.36 -14.44
CA THR A 85 4.90 8.42 -15.46
C THR A 85 3.85 7.42 -15.91
N SER A 86 2.57 7.66 -15.55
CA SER A 86 1.47 6.73 -15.77
C SER A 86 1.05 6.66 -17.23
N SER A 87 0.89 5.44 -17.74
CA SER A 87 0.24 5.18 -19.04
C SER A 87 -1.29 5.08 -18.94
N SER A 88 -1.84 5.08 -17.73
CA SER A 88 -3.27 4.90 -17.43
C SER A 88 -3.99 6.18 -17.04
N LEU A 89 -3.38 7.35 -17.29
CA LEU A 89 -3.91 8.64 -16.84
C LEU A 89 -4.28 8.65 -15.35
N CYS A 90 -3.41 8.07 -14.50
CA CYS A 90 -3.56 7.94 -13.05
C CYS A 90 -4.67 6.98 -12.57
N ALA A 91 -5.47 6.38 -13.44
CA ALA A 91 -6.55 5.48 -12.99
C ALA A 91 -6.00 4.19 -12.35
N GLY A 92 -4.91 3.64 -12.88
CA GLY A 92 -4.23 2.48 -12.29
C GLY A 92 -3.59 2.79 -10.94
N GLU A 93 -2.99 3.95 -10.79
CA GLU A 93 -2.37 4.42 -9.54
C GLU A 93 -3.43 4.71 -8.47
N LEU A 94 -4.57 5.26 -8.86
CA LEU A 94 -5.72 5.42 -7.97
C LEU A 94 -6.24 4.05 -7.47
N ALA A 95 -6.36 3.08 -8.36
CA ALA A 95 -6.71 1.71 -7.98
C ALA A 95 -5.70 1.14 -6.99
N ASN A 96 -4.39 1.28 -7.29
CA ASN A 96 -3.32 0.76 -6.45
C ASN A 96 -3.31 1.41 -5.07
N PHE A 97 -3.54 2.71 -4.97
CA PHE A 97 -3.68 3.43 -3.71
C PHE A 97 -4.82 2.89 -2.84
N ILE A 98 -6.01 2.75 -3.42
CA ILE A 98 -7.21 2.27 -2.70
C ILE A 98 -7.01 0.83 -2.20
N ILE A 99 -6.57 -0.05 -3.09
CA ILE A 99 -6.38 -1.47 -2.80
C ILE A 99 -5.26 -1.68 -1.77
N THR A 100 -4.13 -0.97 -1.92
CA THR A 100 -3.01 -1.07 -0.98
C THR A 100 -3.38 -0.49 0.38
N SER A 101 -4.13 0.61 0.43
CA SER A 101 -4.62 1.17 1.69
C SER A 101 -5.52 0.17 2.42
N ALA A 102 -6.46 -0.46 1.74
CA ALA A 102 -7.31 -1.51 2.32
C ALA A 102 -6.49 -2.71 2.81
N TYR A 103 -5.49 -3.13 2.02
CA TYR A 103 -4.60 -4.22 2.36
C TYR A 103 -3.82 -3.97 3.65
N LEU A 104 -3.25 -2.77 3.84
CA LEU A 104 -2.33 -2.47 4.94
C LEU A 104 -3.00 -2.04 6.24
N LEU A 105 -4.23 -1.52 6.19
CA LEU A 105 -4.88 -0.94 7.38
C LEU A 105 -5.04 -1.97 8.50
N LEU A 106 -5.65 -3.13 8.22
CA LEU A 106 -5.87 -4.15 9.24
C LEU A 106 -4.56 -4.76 9.79
N PRO A 107 -3.59 -5.19 8.94
CA PRO A 107 -2.31 -5.67 9.42
C PRO A 107 -1.60 -4.69 10.33
N SER A 108 -1.53 -3.42 9.95
CA SER A 108 -0.80 -2.41 10.73
C SER A 108 -1.50 -2.05 12.04
N ILE A 109 -2.82 -1.97 12.07
CA ILE A 109 -3.57 -1.71 13.30
C ILE A 109 -3.37 -2.86 14.29
N LEU A 110 -3.56 -4.10 13.88
CA LEU A 110 -3.41 -5.27 14.77
C LEU A 110 -1.96 -5.46 15.23
N TYR A 111 -0.98 -5.13 14.39
CA TYR A 111 0.42 -5.19 14.76
C TYR A 111 0.81 -4.19 15.86
N ILE A 112 0.15 -3.04 15.96
CA ILE A 112 0.36 -2.09 17.07
C ILE A 112 0.05 -2.77 18.42
N TYR A 113 -0.98 -3.59 18.47
CA TYR A 113 -1.42 -4.26 19.72
C TYR A 113 -0.63 -5.53 20.01
N LYS A 114 -0.26 -6.32 19.00
CA LYS A 114 0.43 -7.60 19.16
C LYS A 114 1.60 -7.74 18.18
N LYS A 115 2.81 -7.39 18.64
CA LYS A 115 4.07 -7.48 17.86
C LYS A 115 4.59 -8.90 17.79
N ASN A 116 3.87 -9.82 17.17
CA ASN A 116 4.22 -11.24 17.03
C ASN A 116 4.15 -11.65 15.54
N ILE A 117 5.04 -12.56 15.13
CA ILE A 117 5.07 -13.10 13.77
C ILE A 117 3.76 -13.81 13.39
N LYS A 118 3.12 -14.51 14.33
CA LYS A 118 1.81 -15.15 14.10
C LYS A 118 0.74 -14.11 13.75
N THR A 119 0.74 -12.98 14.45
CA THR A 119 -0.18 -11.86 14.16
C THR A 119 0.09 -11.30 12.76
N VAL A 120 1.35 -11.11 12.38
CA VAL A 120 1.73 -10.65 11.03
C VAL A 120 1.21 -11.61 9.96
N LEU A 121 1.41 -12.92 10.13
CA LEU A 121 0.92 -13.92 9.18
C LEU A 121 -0.60 -13.88 9.02
N ILE A 122 -1.34 -13.92 10.11
CA ILE A 122 -2.81 -13.92 10.09
C ILE A 122 -3.32 -12.63 9.44
N THR A 123 -2.77 -11.48 9.84
CA THR A 123 -3.25 -10.18 9.37
C THR A 123 -2.91 -9.93 7.89
N LEU A 124 -1.76 -10.38 7.42
CA LEU A 124 -1.43 -10.32 5.99
C LEU A 124 -2.36 -11.22 5.17
N SER A 125 -2.71 -12.42 5.67
CA SER A 125 -3.67 -13.31 4.99
C SER A 125 -5.06 -12.66 4.89
N VAL A 126 -5.55 -12.05 5.98
CA VAL A 126 -6.81 -11.30 5.96
C VAL A 126 -6.69 -10.06 5.06
N GLY A 127 -5.54 -9.39 5.07
CA GLY A 127 -5.23 -8.28 4.17
C GLY A 127 -5.34 -8.66 2.69
N CYS A 128 -4.87 -9.85 2.30
CA CYS A 128 -5.02 -10.36 0.93
C CYS A 128 -6.50 -10.48 0.52
N VAL A 129 -7.34 -10.99 1.41
CA VAL A 129 -8.79 -11.11 1.14
C VAL A 129 -9.41 -9.71 1.01
N LEU A 130 -9.10 -8.81 1.93
CA LEU A 130 -9.59 -7.42 1.89
C LEU A 130 -9.13 -6.68 0.62
N ALA A 131 -7.86 -6.82 0.25
CA ALA A 131 -7.32 -6.21 -0.97
C ALA A 131 -8.06 -6.72 -2.21
N THR A 132 -8.27 -8.04 -2.31
CA THR A 132 -8.95 -8.66 -3.45
C THR A 132 -10.42 -8.24 -3.53
N ALA A 133 -11.13 -8.24 -2.40
CA ALA A 133 -12.51 -7.75 -2.33
C ALA A 133 -12.61 -6.27 -2.71
N THR A 134 -11.73 -5.44 -2.14
CA THR A 134 -11.65 -4.00 -2.47
C THR A 134 -11.34 -3.79 -3.94
N ALA A 135 -10.46 -4.60 -4.53
CA ALA A 135 -10.14 -4.51 -5.95
C ALA A 135 -11.35 -4.76 -6.85
N LEU A 136 -12.16 -5.76 -6.54
CA LEU A 136 -13.40 -6.03 -7.30
C LEU A 136 -14.38 -4.85 -7.19
N LEU A 137 -14.61 -4.37 -5.97
CA LEU A 137 -15.53 -3.25 -5.73
C LEU A 137 -15.01 -1.96 -6.38
N ALA A 138 -13.73 -1.63 -6.17
CA ALA A 138 -13.13 -0.44 -6.75
C ALA A 138 -13.16 -0.48 -8.29
N ASN A 139 -12.81 -1.60 -8.92
CA ASN A 139 -12.87 -1.71 -10.37
C ASN A 139 -14.29 -1.58 -10.90
N ARG A 140 -15.28 -2.19 -10.24
CA ARG A 140 -16.69 -2.11 -10.66
C ARG A 140 -17.26 -0.70 -10.58
N PHE A 141 -17.03 -0.02 -9.45
CA PHE A 141 -17.75 1.21 -9.13
C PHE A 141 -16.96 2.49 -9.34
N LEU A 142 -15.64 2.41 -9.43
CA LEU A 142 -14.79 3.59 -9.55
C LEU A 142 -13.84 3.49 -10.74
N ILE A 143 -13.01 2.47 -10.83
CA ILE A 143 -11.88 2.46 -11.76
C ILE A 143 -12.35 2.30 -13.21
N PHE A 144 -13.22 1.35 -13.50
CA PHE A 144 -13.76 1.17 -14.85
C PHE A 144 -14.63 2.36 -15.29
N PRO A 145 -15.50 2.96 -14.45
CA PRO A 145 -16.14 4.23 -14.80
C PRO A 145 -15.16 5.37 -15.09
N VAL A 146 -14.10 5.51 -14.29
CA VAL A 146 -13.03 6.50 -14.52
C VAL A 146 -12.32 6.23 -15.86
N TYR A 147 -11.94 4.98 -16.14
CA TYR A 147 -11.38 4.61 -17.43
C TYR A 147 -12.33 4.96 -18.60
N ALA A 148 -13.60 4.59 -18.49
CA ALA A 148 -14.59 4.93 -19.53
C ALA A 148 -14.66 6.43 -19.76
N TYR A 149 -14.69 7.25 -18.70
CA TYR A 149 -14.71 8.69 -18.80
C TYR A 149 -13.45 9.25 -19.48
N LEU A 150 -12.26 8.78 -19.09
CA LEU A 150 -10.97 9.26 -19.59
C LEU A 150 -10.72 8.84 -21.07
N PHE A 151 -11.25 7.71 -21.48
CA PHE A 151 -11.03 7.13 -22.82
C PHE A 151 -12.25 7.26 -23.75
N GLY A 152 -13.09 8.27 -23.55
CA GLY A 152 -14.16 8.63 -24.51
C GLY A 152 -15.42 7.78 -24.41
N GLY A 153 -15.76 7.30 -23.21
CA GLY A 153 -17.06 6.64 -22.94
C GLY A 153 -17.04 5.11 -23.02
N SER A 154 -15.92 4.49 -23.43
CA SER A 154 -15.80 3.03 -23.53
C SER A 154 -14.45 2.53 -23.04
N ILE A 155 -14.41 1.27 -22.60
CA ILE A 155 -13.20 0.55 -22.23
C ILE A 155 -12.97 -0.55 -23.28
N PHE A 156 -11.98 -0.38 -24.15
CA PHE A 156 -11.72 -1.32 -25.24
C PHE A 156 -12.98 -1.57 -26.13
N GLY A 157 -13.79 -0.52 -26.35
CA GLY A 157 -15.05 -0.65 -27.11
C GLY A 157 -16.22 -1.26 -26.35
N MET A 158 -16.06 -1.55 -25.05
CA MET A 158 -17.09 -2.13 -24.18
C MET A 158 -17.68 -1.08 -23.23
N THR A 159 -18.93 -1.29 -22.84
CA THR A 159 -19.52 -0.54 -21.70
C THR A 159 -18.86 -0.99 -20.38
N VAL A 160 -18.97 -0.14 -19.35
CA VAL A 160 -18.42 -0.46 -18.00
C VAL A 160 -18.90 -1.82 -17.48
N THR A 161 -20.17 -2.17 -17.71
CA THR A 161 -20.73 -3.45 -17.26
C THR A 161 -20.16 -4.62 -18.06
N GLN A 162 -20.03 -4.49 -19.37
CA GLN A 162 -19.42 -5.53 -20.21
C GLN A 162 -17.94 -5.73 -19.87
N ALA A 163 -17.18 -4.65 -19.70
CA ALA A 163 -15.77 -4.70 -19.30
C ALA A 163 -15.60 -5.37 -17.94
N PHE A 164 -16.43 -5.06 -16.95
CA PHE A 164 -16.40 -5.73 -15.67
C PHE A 164 -16.73 -7.24 -15.80
N SER A 165 -17.76 -7.60 -16.57
CA SER A 165 -18.11 -9.01 -16.79
C SER A 165 -17.01 -9.79 -17.50
N ALA A 166 -16.27 -9.15 -18.40
CA ALA A 166 -15.14 -9.76 -19.10
C ALA A 166 -13.90 -9.93 -18.19
N PHE A 167 -13.61 -8.97 -17.32
CA PHE A 167 -12.31 -8.90 -16.63
C PHE A 167 -12.37 -9.16 -15.11
N TRP A 168 -13.53 -9.40 -14.49
CA TRP A 168 -13.63 -9.56 -13.04
C TRP A 168 -12.77 -10.75 -12.51
N VAL A 169 -12.69 -11.85 -13.25
CA VAL A 169 -11.84 -13.00 -12.89
C VAL A 169 -10.36 -12.61 -12.98
N ALA A 170 -9.97 -11.91 -14.03
CA ALA A 170 -8.61 -11.40 -14.19
C ALA A 170 -8.22 -10.46 -13.03
N VAL A 171 -9.09 -9.52 -12.68
CA VAL A 171 -8.90 -8.59 -11.57
C VAL A 171 -8.80 -9.33 -10.23
N LEU A 172 -9.65 -10.34 -10.00
CA LEU A 172 -9.62 -11.16 -8.79
C LEU A 172 -8.29 -11.90 -8.65
N LEU A 173 -7.94 -12.69 -9.66
CA LEU A 173 -6.73 -13.52 -9.63
C LEU A 173 -5.47 -12.68 -9.58
N PHE A 174 -5.42 -11.59 -10.34
CA PHE A 174 -4.31 -10.65 -10.31
C PHE A 174 -4.08 -10.06 -8.91
N ASN A 175 -5.12 -9.54 -8.27
CA ASN A 175 -4.98 -8.92 -6.95
C ASN A 175 -4.67 -9.95 -5.86
N LEU A 176 -5.17 -11.18 -5.99
CA LEU A 176 -4.79 -12.27 -5.10
C LEU A 176 -3.31 -12.62 -5.26
N ILE A 177 -2.83 -12.83 -6.49
CA ILE A 177 -1.40 -13.10 -6.77
C ILE A 177 -0.53 -11.95 -6.27
N LYS A 178 -0.90 -10.71 -6.57
CA LYS A 178 -0.17 -9.51 -6.15
C LYS A 178 -0.07 -9.42 -4.64
N SER A 179 -1.17 -9.52 -3.91
CA SER A 179 -1.20 -9.39 -2.46
C SER A 179 -0.46 -10.53 -1.75
N VAL A 180 -0.57 -11.77 -2.24
CA VAL A 180 0.18 -12.92 -1.73
C VAL A 180 1.69 -12.73 -1.97
N SER A 181 2.10 -12.32 -3.16
CA SER A 181 3.50 -12.04 -3.47
C SER A 181 4.09 -10.93 -2.58
N ILE A 182 3.34 -9.83 -2.39
CA ILE A 182 3.73 -8.76 -1.47
C ILE A 182 3.84 -9.28 -0.04
N SER A 183 2.90 -10.13 0.42
CA SER A 183 2.93 -10.72 1.76
C SER A 183 4.19 -11.57 1.97
N ILE A 184 4.51 -12.46 1.02
CA ILE A 184 5.70 -13.32 1.08
C ILE A 184 6.97 -12.47 1.15
N LEU A 185 7.13 -11.52 0.24
CA LEU A 185 8.30 -10.63 0.22
C LEU A 185 8.40 -9.79 1.50
N THR A 186 7.27 -9.28 1.99
CA THR A 186 7.22 -8.54 3.26
C THR A 186 7.68 -9.41 4.43
N LEU A 187 7.25 -10.67 4.52
CA LEU A 187 7.67 -11.59 5.58
C LEU A 187 9.16 -11.91 5.53
N LEU A 188 9.71 -12.12 4.33
CA LEU A 188 11.14 -12.36 4.13
C LEU A 188 11.99 -11.16 4.58
N LEU A 189 11.58 -9.96 4.21
CA LEU A 189 12.28 -8.73 4.57
C LEU A 189 12.03 -8.32 6.03
N TYR A 190 10.84 -8.58 6.56
CA TYR A 190 10.47 -8.21 7.93
C TYR A 190 11.44 -8.77 8.98
N LYS A 191 11.84 -10.04 8.83
CA LYS A 191 12.77 -10.69 9.77
C LYS A 191 14.14 -9.97 9.79
N ARG A 192 14.65 -9.58 8.64
CA ARG A 192 15.93 -8.86 8.53
C ARG A 192 15.80 -7.42 9.04
N LEU A 193 14.76 -6.74 8.66
CA LEU A 193 14.51 -5.35 9.01
C LEU A 193 14.18 -5.17 10.50
N SER A 194 13.40 -6.07 11.11
CA SER A 194 13.09 -6.05 12.53
C SER A 194 14.36 -6.12 13.41
N ASN A 195 15.35 -6.92 13.01
CA ASN A 195 16.62 -7.03 13.73
C ASN A 195 17.46 -5.74 13.60
N PHE A 196 17.44 -5.11 12.45
CA PHE A 196 18.11 -3.83 12.19
C PHE A 196 17.49 -2.69 13.01
N LEU A 197 16.16 -2.63 13.07
CA LEU A 197 15.43 -1.57 13.77
C LEU A 197 15.53 -1.66 15.30
N LYS A 198 15.58 -2.86 15.85
CA LYS A 198 15.87 -3.05 17.28
C LYS A 198 17.22 -2.42 17.69
N ARG A 199 18.18 -2.35 16.78
CA ARG A 199 19.47 -1.70 16.99
C ARG A 199 19.39 -0.17 16.92
N LEU A 200 18.43 0.39 16.17
CA LEU A 200 18.28 1.84 15.97
C LEU A 200 17.48 2.55 17.07
N LYS A 201 16.91 1.85 18.06
CA LYS A 201 16.11 2.43 19.17
C LYS A 201 15.08 3.47 18.69
N ILE A 202 14.28 3.13 17.65
CA ILE A 202 13.21 3.97 17.10
C ILE A 202 11.89 3.60 17.73
#